data_bbb64931511a942bfe5a096dc20c3471
#
_entry.id   bbb64931511a942bfe5a096dc20c3471
#
_cell.length_a   1.000
_cell.length_b   1.000
_cell.length_c   1.000
_cell.angle_alpha   90.00
_cell.angle_beta   90.00
_cell.angle_gamma   90.00
#
_symmetry.space_group_name_H-M   'P 1'
#
loop_
_entity.id
_entity.type
_entity.pdbx_description
1 polymer ?
#
loop_
_entity_poly.entity_id
_entity_poly.type
_entity_poly.pdbx_seq_one_letter_code
_entity_poly.pdbx_strand_id
1 'polypeptide(L)'
;MKKAKFWLAIALILCLVSSVGASLFQTDFGKIEYHDLTFVTQSGHELDALLLVPENAAIDNPAPAIVVSHGWYNNREMQDLNYVEYARRGFVVLAISMYGHGDSEVIASNTWWNDENNANGLYDGVKYLASLPFVDAERIGVTGHSNGAMACREAVLQDEEGLIAAALLVSNDAVYYDENGNFYNQFGSRDAAIIACQYDEFFHRVDGNPPREYIHQVTAQSFLNFGIDPAEGEVRTANVFYQKEIDGQTAIRGIYNPAITHPWAHFSMDCVAFGAEFFDAVLDAPNKLAISDQIWQYKAAFNAVGIVGFFMFVLNFCLVLLERPFFASLQGEGTPLPKPDKKARRRYRFTNYLSAFMSIAFYFIAFIVGYMLWNSKLWNQGASRIIGLWSVLCGLFTLWMTHICNKKNPIDKKERGSRIPFGKLLKSALLALTVVFGAFLLVYVSDWLFLTDYRLWCFATIRAFSADHIPMIALFVPFWLVYYIAMSVSGNCYGYTEGKLGIAKQMFFVALGPVVMIAAQYIKFFVTGKMFLDPITGIMGIWLFPIAIILPLSSYICHRIYKKTNNPYIGGIVMGIIACILTVTNTLTG
;
A
#
# COMPACT_ATOMS: atom_id res chain seq x y z
N MET A 1 -23.33 1.32 -28.25
CA MET A 1 -22.67 2.60 -28.60
C MET A 1 -22.92 3.69 -27.57
N LYS A 2 -24.10 4.32 -27.50
CA LYS A 2 -24.36 5.45 -26.60
C LYS A 2 -24.01 5.15 -25.13
N LYS A 3 -24.30 3.93 -24.63
CA LYS A 3 -24.09 3.56 -23.21
C LYS A 3 -22.61 3.46 -22.78
N ALA A 4 -21.71 2.87 -23.59
CA ALA A 4 -20.29 2.77 -23.23
C ALA A 4 -19.60 4.15 -23.25
N LYS A 5 -19.90 4.98 -24.26
CA LYS A 5 -19.40 6.37 -24.34
C LYS A 5 -19.88 7.22 -23.17
N PHE A 6 -21.15 7.07 -22.77
CA PHE A 6 -21.71 7.76 -21.61
C PHE A 6 -20.96 7.39 -20.32
N TRP A 7 -20.76 6.08 -20.06
CA TRP A 7 -20.05 5.63 -18.87
C TRP A 7 -18.55 5.95 -18.92
N LEU A 8 -17.95 6.03 -20.12
CA LEU A 8 -16.58 6.52 -20.28
C LEU A 8 -16.48 8.00 -19.91
N ALA A 9 -17.43 8.83 -20.33
CA ALA A 9 -17.47 10.24 -19.93
C ALA A 9 -17.64 10.39 -18.42
N ILE A 10 -18.52 9.61 -17.79
CA ILE A 10 -18.65 9.59 -16.32
C ILE A 10 -17.34 9.17 -15.65
N ALA A 11 -16.64 8.15 -16.16
CA ALA A 11 -15.35 7.72 -15.63
C ALA A 11 -14.30 8.86 -15.66
N LEU A 12 -14.21 9.58 -16.77
CA LEU A 12 -13.31 10.73 -16.92
C LEU A 12 -13.68 11.87 -15.94
N ILE A 13 -14.98 12.14 -15.78
CA ILE A 13 -15.45 13.13 -14.79
C ILE A 13 -15.07 12.71 -13.38
N LEU A 14 -15.24 11.44 -13.01
CA LEU A 14 -14.86 10.94 -11.69
C LEU A 14 -13.34 11.05 -11.46
N CYS A 15 -12.50 10.72 -12.45
CA CYS A 15 -11.07 10.92 -12.35
C CYS A 15 -10.70 12.39 -12.17
N LEU A 16 -11.30 13.29 -12.95
CA LEU A 16 -11.08 14.73 -12.84
C LEU A 16 -11.52 15.28 -11.47
N VAL A 17 -12.73 14.93 -11.02
CA VAL A 17 -13.25 15.33 -9.70
C VAL A 17 -12.35 14.82 -8.58
N SER A 18 -11.86 13.58 -8.71
CA SER A 18 -10.89 13.01 -7.78
C SER A 18 -9.62 13.85 -7.72
N SER A 19 -8.98 14.09 -8.86
CA SER A 19 -7.69 14.80 -8.92
C SER A 19 -7.81 16.24 -8.43
N VAL A 20 -8.83 16.99 -8.89
CA VAL A 20 -9.07 18.37 -8.46
C VAL A 20 -9.40 18.42 -6.95
N GLY A 21 -10.32 17.55 -6.49
CA GLY A 21 -10.71 17.52 -5.08
C GLY A 21 -9.55 17.13 -4.15
N ALA A 22 -8.79 16.09 -4.51
CA ALA A 22 -7.64 15.69 -3.71
C ALA A 22 -6.55 16.78 -3.68
N SER A 23 -6.29 17.45 -4.81
CA SER A 23 -5.34 18.57 -4.88
C SER A 23 -5.75 19.75 -4.01
N LEU A 24 -7.03 20.13 -4.01
CA LEU A 24 -7.52 21.20 -3.15
C LEU A 24 -7.29 20.93 -1.66
N PHE A 25 -7.56 19.70 -1.22
CA PHE A 25 -7.38 19.35 0.19
C PHE A 25 -5.91 19.14 0.58
N GLN A 26 -5.07 18.58 -0.31
CA GLN A 26 -3.65 18.42 0.02
C GLN A 26 -2.88 19.74 0.08
N THR A 27 -3.33 20.76 -0.66
CA THR A 27 -2.72 22.09 -0.67
C THR A 27 -3.39 23.07 0.31
N ASP A 28 -4.30 22.60 1.16
CA ASP A 28 -5.16 23.44 2.00
C ASP A 28 -5.71 24.65 1.21
N PHE A 29 -6.31 24.33 0.04
CA PHE A 29 -6.90 25.32 -0.87
C PHE A 29 -5.90 26.38 -1.39
N GLY A 30 -4.64 25.97 -1.60
CA GLY A 30 -3.58 26.79 -2.18
C GLY A 30 -2.67 27.50 -1.16
N LYS A 31 -2.81 27.21 0.15
CA LYS A 31 -1.93 27.75 1.21
C LYS A 31 -0.64 26.95 1.38
N ILE A 32 -0.54 25.78 0.76
CA ILE A 32 0.62 24.90 0.81
C ILE A 32 1.12 24.68 -0.62
N GLU A 33 2.36 25.04 -0.88
CA GLU A 33 3.04 24.66 -2.10
C GLU A 33 3.46 23.18 -2.00
N TYR A 34 3.22 22.43 -3.07
CA TYR A 34 3.43 20.99 -3.11
C TYR A 34 4.39 20.65 -4.24
N HIS A 35 5.56 20.10 -3.90
CA HIS A 35 6.62 19.79 -4.86
C HIS A 35 6.92 18.30 -4.85
N ASP A 36 6.87 17.68 -6.02
CA ASP A 36 7.40 16.35 -6.27
C ASP A 36 8.86 16.50 -6.73
N LEU A 37 9.78 15.86 -6.03
CA LEU A 37 11.19 16.04 -6.29
C LEU A 37 12.00 14.77 -6.03
N THR A 38 13.09 14.64 -6.77
CA THR A 38 14.17 13.69 -6.47
C THR A 38 15.42 14.51 -6.21
N PHE A 39 16.11 14.24 -5.12
CA PHE A 39 17.36 14.92 -4.80
C PHE A 39 18.50 13.94 -4.61
N VAL A 40 19.72 14.39 -4.93
CA VAL A 40 20.94 13.63 -4.68
C VAL A 40 21.39 13.87 -3.25
N THR A 41 21.53 12.81 -2.47
CA THR A 41 21.99 12.86 -1.09
C THR A 41 23.50 13.11 -1.00
N GLN A 42 24.00 13.39 0.20
CA GLN A 42 25.45 13.57 0.41
C GLN A 42 26.26 12.31 0.09
N SER A 43 25.66 11.12 0.22
CA SER A 43 26.27 9.85 -0.18
C SER A 43 26.23 9.58 -1.70
N GLY A 44 25.63 10.48 -2.49
CA GLY A 44 25.55 10.39 -3.95
C GLY A 44 24.40 9.55 -4.48
N HIS A 45 23.44 9.17 -3.64
CA HIS A 45 22.25 8.39 -4.00
C HIS A 45 21.04 9.28 -4.26
N GLU A 46 20.12 8.82 -5.11
CA GLU A 46 18.86 9.52 -5.42
C GLU A 46 17.75 9.12 -4.45
N LEU A 47 17.15 10.12 -3.81
CA LEU A 47 16.01 9.96 -2.91
C LEU A 47 14.78 10.71 -3.44
N ASP A 48 13.68 9.98 -3.59
CA ASP A 48 12.39 10.46 -4.05
C ASP A 48 11.57 10.99 -2.87
N ALA A 49 11.01 12.21 -2.98
CA ALA A 49 10.30 12.87 -1.89
C ALA A 49 9.19 13.82 -2.38
N LEU A 50 8.23 14.07 -1.48
CA LEU A 50 7.26 15.17 -1.59
C LEU A 50 7.63 16.24 -0.58
N LEU A 51 7.86 17.48 -1.04
CA LEU A 51 8.11 18.63 -0.18
C LEU A 51 6.86 19.51 -0.15
N LEU A 52 6.34 19.76 1.03
CA LEU A 52 5.22 20.65 1.29
C LEU A 52 5.73 21.89 2.01
N VAL A 53 5.52 23.06 1.41
CA VAL A 53 5.97 24.34 1.94
C VAL A 53 4.74 25.21 2.26
N PRO A 54 4.39 25.41 3.54
CA PRO A 54 3.28 26.28 3.91
C PRO A 54 3.62 27.76 3.72
N GLU A 55 2.61 28.60 3.51
CA GLU A 55 2.75 30.05 3.22
C GLU A 55 3.50 30.85 4.30
N ASN A 56 3.59 30.32 5.53
CA ASN A 56 4.32 30.96 6.62
C ASN A 56 5.85 30.71 6.56
N ALA A 57 6.32 29.76 5.77
CA ALA A 57 7.74 29.43 5.67
C ALA A 57 8.42 30.33 4.64
N ALA A 58 9.34 31.17 5.11
CA ALA A 58 10.08 32.12 4.28
C ALA A 58 11.52 32.27 4.78
N ILE A 59 12.41 32.81 3.92
CA ILE A 59 13.84 33.00 4.26
C ILE A 59 14.01 33.95 5.47
N ASP A 60 13.15 34.94 5.59
CA ASP A 60 13.15 35.89 6.71
C ASP A 60 12.29 35.42 7.90
N ASN A 61 11.59 34.28 7.75
CA ASN A 61 10.80 33.62 8.79
C ASN A 61 10.88 32.09 8.62
N PRO A 62 12.04 31.45 8.92
CA PRO A 62 12.18 30.01 8.77
C PRO A 62 11.18 29.25 9.66
N ALA A 63 10.55 28.23 9.08
CA ALA A 63 9.56 27.42 9.78
C ALA A 63 10.16 26.11 10.32
N PRO A 64 9.63 25.57 11.44
CA PRO A 64 10.00 24.22 11.87
C PRO A 64 9.61 23.19 10.81
N ALA A 65 10.30 22.06 10.79
CA ALA A 65 10.12 21.08 9.74
C ALA A 65 9.96 19.64 10.26
N ILE A 66 9.37 18.77 9.45
CA ILE A 66 9.16 17.36 9.81
C ILE A 66 9.49 16.48 8.59
N VAL A 67 10.37 15.49 8.79
CA VAL A 67 10.55 14.39 7.84
C VAL A 67 9.57 13.27 8.18
N VAL A 68 8.83 12.80 7.17
CA VAL A 68 7.84 11.73 7.31
C VAL A 68 8.25 10.52 6.48
N SER A 69 8.32 9.34 7.09
CA SER A 69 8.69 8.09 6.44
C SER A 69 7.58 7.04 6.54
N HIS A 70 7.49 6.19 5.52
CA HIS A 70 6.46 5.16 5.40
C HIS A 70 6.90 3.81 5.97
N GLY A 71 5.97 2.85 6.06
CA GLY A 71 6.23 1.47 6.44
C GLY A 71 6.78 0.62 5.28
N TRP A 72 7.16 -0.61 5.60
CA TRP A 72 7.65 -1.57 4.62
C TRP A 72 6.59 -1.93 3.58
N TYR A 73 6.98 -2.15 2.33
CA TYR A 73 6.09 -2.37 1.18
C TYR A 73 5.11 -1.22 0.91
N ASN A 74 5.49 -0.02 1.28
CA ASN A 74 4.73 1.22 1.10
C ASN A 74 5.54 2.22 0.29
N ASN A 75 5.04 3.44 0.21
CA ASN A 75 5.68 4.59 -0.41
C ASN A 75 5.25 5.89 0.31
N ARG A 76 5.84 7.01 -0.06
CA ARG A 76 5.60 8.32 0.54
C ARG A 76 4.12 8.74 0.53
N GLU A 77 3.38 8.34 -0.51
CA GLU A 77 1.96 8.70 -0.65
C GLU A 77 1.08 8.11 0.46
N MET A 78 1.49 7.00 1.09
CA MET A 78 0.74 6.38 2.19
C MET A 78 0.78 7.17 3.50
N GLN A 79 1.57 8.26 3.56
CA GLN A 79 1.68 9.14 4.72
C GLN A 79 0.88 10.43 4.58
N ASP A 80 -0.10 10.49 3.67
CA ASP A 80 -0.85 11.70 3.35
C ASP A 80 -1.62 12.31 4.55
N LEU A 81 -2.10 11.49 5.47
CA LEU A 81 -2.69 11.98 6.70
C LEU A 81 -1.70 12.83 7.52
N ASN A 82 -0.46 12.41 7.60
CA ASN A 82 0.59 13.09 8.35
C ASN A 82 1.07 14.34 7.62
N TYR A 83 1.52 14.21 6.36
CA TYR A 83 2.11 15.35 5.68
C TYR A 83 1.10 16.48 5.38
N VAL A 84 -0.16 16.17 5.09
CA VAL A 84 -1.20 17.19 4.93
C VAL A 84 -1.43 17.94 6.23
N GLU A 85 -1.62 17.22 7.34
CA GLU A 85 -2.00 17.84 8.61
C GLU A 85 -0.85 18.59 9.28
N TYR A 86 0.39 18.14 9.13
CA TYR A 86 1.55 18.86 9.64
C TYR A 86 1.81 20.13 8.82
N ALA A 87 1.72 20.07 7.48
CA ALA A 87 1.88 21.26 6.64
C ALA A 87 0.80 22.31 6.90
N ARG A 88 -0.46 21.91 7.15
CA ARG A 88 -1.54 22.83 7.57
C ARG A 88 -1.24 23.55 8.89
N ARG A 89 -0.48 22.91 9.78
CA ARG A 89 -0.04 23.49 11.05
C ARG A 89 1.21 24.34 10.92
N GLY A 90 1.67 24.57 9.68
CA GLY A 90 2.74 25.49 9.35
C GLY A 90 4.14 24.87 9.38
N PHE A 91 4.26 23.56 9.48
CA PHE A 91 5.53 22.84 9.32
C PHE A 91 5.89 22.70 7.85
N VAL A 92 7.16 22.88 7.50
CA VAL A 92 7.70 22.37 6.23
C VAL A 92 7.78 20.85 6.35
N VAL A 93 7.17 20.11 5.41
CA VAL A 93 7.13 18.65 5.51
C VAL A 93 7.82 18.00 4.31
N LEU A 94 8.73 17.07 4.58
CA LEU A 94 9.36 16.22 3.58
C LEU A 94 8.89 14.77 3.78
N ALA A 95 8.04 14.27 2.89
CA ALA A 95 7.63 12.86 2.89
C ALA A 95 8.52 12.09 1.91
N ILE A 96 9.39 11.22 2.42
CA ILE A 96 10.35 10.46 1.62
C ILE A 96 9.80 9.09 1.21
N SER A 97 10.21 8.60 0.04
CA SER A 97 10.24 7.16 -0.24
C SER A 97 11.58 6.61 0.22
N MET A 98 11.59 5.66 1.17
CA MET A 98 12.84 5.03 1.62
C MET A 98 13.58 4.38 0.44
N TYR A 99 14.88 4.21 0.54
CA TYR A 99 15.66 3.51 -0.48
C TYR A 99 15.04 2.17 -0.86
N GLY A 100 15.01 1.86 -2.16
CA GLY A 100 14.38 0.67 -2.71
C GLY A 100 12.84 0.68 -2.72
N HIS A 101 12.20 1.77 -2.30
CA HIS A 101 10.75 1.96 -2.37
C HIS A 101 10.40 3.15 -3.28
N GLY A 102 9.16 3.18 -3.77
CA GLY A 102 8.70 4.27 -4.63
C GLY A 102 9.58 4.41 -5.86
N ASP A 103 10.06 5.62 -6.11
CA ASP A 103 10.97 5.94 -7.19
C ASP A 103 12.39 6.27 -6.67
N SER A 104 12.69 6.00 -5.38
CA SER A 104 14.04 6.12 -4.81
C SER A 104 14.97 5.02 -5.30
N GLU A 105 16.27 5.35 -5.35
CA GLU A 105 17.32 4.43 -5.79
C GLU A 105 17.34 3.14 -4.99
N VAL A 106 17.64 2.02 -5.66
CA VAL A 106 17.88 0.73 -5.01
C VAL A 106 19.37 0.62 -4.69
N ILE A 107 19.74 0.78 -3.45
CA ILE A 107 21.11 0.68 -2.98
C ILE A 107 21.44 -0.69 -2.41
N ALA A 108 22.71 -1.10 -2.48
CA ALA A 108 23.12 -2.43 -2.02
C ALA A 108 22.93 -2.64 -0.50
N SER A 109 22.88 -1.56 0.25
CA SER A 109 22.71 -1.52 1.70
C SER A 109 21.29 -1.22 2.18
N ASN A 110 20.27 -1.35 1.32
CA ASN A 110 18.88 -1.08 1.70
C ASN A 110 18.25 -2.15 2.60
N THR A 111 19.06 -3.01 3.19
CA THR A 111 18.60 -3.95 4.21
C THR A 111 18.31 -3.21 5.51
N TRP A 112 17.34 -3.68 6.27
CA TRP A 112 16.77 -3.07 7.47
C TRP A 112 17.75 -2.64 8.56
N TRP A 113 18.95 -3.18 8.57
CA TRP A 113 19.89 -3.15 9.66
C TRP A 113 21.26 -2.62 9.26
N ASN A 114 21.34 -1.81 8.22
CA ASN A 114 22.62 -1.33 7.72
C ASN A 114 22.82 0.15 8.05
N ASP A 115 23.82 0.44 8.87
CA ASP A 115 24.20 1.80 9.26
C ASP A 115 24.69 2.65 8.07
N GLU A 116 25.04 2.02 6.95
CA GLU A 116 25.56 2.70 5.76
C GLU A 116 24.46 3.39 4.91
N ASN A 117 23.17 3.19 5.23
CA ASN A 117 22.08 3.71 4.40
C ASN A 117 21.37 4.95 4.98
N ASN A 118 22.01 5.67 5.91
CA ASN A 118 21.49 6.88 6.53
C ASN A 118 20.05 6.70 7.05
N ALA A 119 19.84 5.68 7.86
CA ALA A 119 18.52 5.30 8.36
C ALA A 119 17.50 5.13 7.21
N ASN A 120 17.91 4.42 6.17
CA ASN A 120 17.13 4.14 4.97
C ASN A 120 16.67 5.40 4.22
N GLY A 121 17.51 6.42 4.22
CA GLY A 121 17.28 7.73 3.57
C GLY A 121 16.59 8.77 4.46
N LEU A 122 16.13 8.40 5.67
CA LEU A 122 15.44 9.37 6.53
C LEU A 122 16.39 10.46 7.04
N TYR A 123 17.60 10.10 7.43
CA TYR A 123 18.60 11.08 7.88
C TYR A 123 19.12 11.95 6.71
N ASP A 124 19.15 11.41 5.50
CA ASP A 124 19.39 12.22 4.29
C ASP A 124 18.29 13.27 4.10
N GLY A 125 17.02 12.91 4.36
CA GLY A 125 15.91 13.85 4.35
C GLY A 125 16.05 14.95 5.42
N VAL A 126 16.53 14.63 6.61
CA VAL A 126 16.81 15.62 7.67
C VAL A 126 17.88 16.61 7.20
N LYS A 127 18.99 16.13 6.66
CA LYS A 127 20.07 16.98 6.13
C LYS A 127 19.60 17.85 4.97
N TYR A 128 18.74 17.30 4.10
CA TYR A 128 18.15 18.07 3.01
C TYR A 128 17.30 19.22 3.56
N LEU A 129 16.38 18.96 4.51
CA LEU A 129 15.56 20.02 5.13
C LEU A 129 16.43 21.07 5.83
N ALA A 130 17.45 20.66 6.59
CA ALA A 130 18.35 21.59 7.27
C ALA A 130 19.14 22.50 6.31
N SER A 131 19.29 22.11 5.04
CA SER A 131 19.94 22.91 4.01
C SER A 131 19.04 23.98 3.37
N LEU A 132 17.73 23.93 3.61
CA LEU A 132 16.76 24.84 2.99
C LEU A 132 16.69 26.18 3.77
N PRO A 133 16.82 27.34 3.10
CA PRO A 133 16.94 28.63 3.79
C PRO A 133 15.65 29.09 4.50
N PHE A 134 14.51 28.45 4.23
CA PHE A 134 13.21 28.73 4.85
C PHE A 134 12.84 27.69 5.92
N VAL A 135 13.78 26.79 6.26
CA VAL A 135 13.63 25.81 7.35
C VAL A 135 14.46 26.25 8.55
N ASP A 136 13.87 26.17 9.74
CA ASP A 136 14.57 26.31 11.01
C ASP A 136 15.27 24.99 11.35
N ALA A 137 16.58 24.94 11.13
CA ALA A 137 17.38 23.74 11.33
C ALA A 137 17.50 23.28 12.80
N GLU A 138 17.16 24.14 13.77
CA GLU A 138 17.12 23.79 15.20
C GLU A 138 15.80 23.11 15.60
N ARG A 139 14.78 23.16 14.72
CA ARG A 139 13.43 22.61 14.99
C ARG A 139 13.00 21.62 13.93
N ILE A 140 13.79 20.55 13.71
CA ILE A 140 13.44 19.47 12.79
C ILE A 140 12.97 18.25 13.58
N GLY A 141 11.75 17.79 13.29
CA GLY A 141 11.19 16.55 13.80
C GLY A 141 11.25 15.42 12.78
N VAL A 142 11.22 14.19 13.26
CA VAL A 142 11.11 13.00 12.42
C VAL A 142 9.92 12.14 12.86
N THR A 143 9.21 11.56 11.91
CA THR A 143 8.16 10.58 12.19
C THR A 143 8.06 9.55 11.10
N GLY A 144 7.58 8.37 11.45
CA GLY A 144 7.36 7.31 10.49
C GLY A 144 6.53 6.18 11.08
N HIS A 145 5.93 5.41 10.18
CA HIS A 145 5.11 4.26 10.54
C HIS A 145 5.91 2.96 10.35
N SER A 146 5.85 2.04 11.34
CA SER A 146 6.44 0.71 11.20
C SER A 146 7.96 0.76 10.93
N ASN A 147 8.39 0.35 9.75
CA ASN A 147 9.78 0.46 9.32
C ASN A 147 10.26 1.93 9.23
N GLY A 148 9.38 2.85 8.90
CA GLY A 148 9.68 4.28 8.96
C GLY A 148 9.94 4.78 10.39
N ALA A 149 9.26 4.23 11.40
CA ALA A 149 9.55 4.53 12.80
C ALA A 149 10.89 3.93 13.24
N MET A 150 11.26 2.74 12.71
CA MET A 150 12.60 2.20 12.89
C MET A 150 13.65 3.13 12.27
N ALA A 151 13.41 3.64 11.07
CA ALA A 151 14.29 4.61 10.43
C ALA A 151 14.44 5.89 11.27
N CYS A 152 13.35 6.38 11.91
CA CYS A 152 13.43 7.51 12.84
C CYS A 152 14.37 7.23 14.03
N ARG A 153 14.27 6.04 14.61
CA ARG A 153 15.13 5.62 15.71
C ARG A 153 16.60 5.54 15.28
N GLU A 154 16.88 4.92 14.13
CA GLU A 154 18.24 4.82 13.60
C GLU A 154 18.81 6.20 13.22
N ALA A 155 17.99 7.09 12.66
CA ALA A 155 18.39 8.45 12.36
C ALA A 155 18.81 9.23 13.62
N VAL A 156 18.08 9.06 14.73
CA VAL A 156 18.44 9.66 16.03
C VAL A 156 19.79 9.15 16.51
N LEU A 157 20.10 7.86 16.31
CA LEU A 157 21.40 7.28 16.71
C LEU A 157 22.55 7.76 15.82
N GLN A 158 22.30 8.07 14.55
CA GLN A 158 23.29 8.55 13.58
C GLN A 158 23.42 10.08 13.59
N ASP A 159 22.56 10.81 14.29
CA ASP A 159 22.52 12.28 14.32
C ASP A 159 23.62 12.86 15.25
N GLU A 160 24.85 12.81 14.78
CA GLU A 160 26.00 13.42 15.47
C GLU A 160 25.97 14.97 15.39
N GLU A 161 25.31 15.52 14.37
CA GLU A 161 25.19 16.96 14.17
C GLU A 161 24.10 17.60 15.07
N GLY A 162 23.23 16.81 15.68
CA GLY A 162 22.16 17.30 16.56
C GLY A 162 21.03 17.99 15.83
N LEU A 163 20.78 17.64 14.58
CA LEU A 163 19.73 18.24 13.73
C LEU A 163 18.32 17.81 14.10
N ILE A 164 18.16 16.62 14.72
CA ILE A 164 16.86 16.09 15.09
C ILE A 164 16.49 16.56 16.48
N ALA A 165 15.52 17.45 16.60
CA ALA A 165 14.98 17.92 17.87
C ALA A 165 13.96 16.98 18.49
N ALA A 166 13.12 16.33 17.65
CA ALA A 166 12.00 15.51 18.11
C ALA A 166 11.77 14.27 17.25
N ALA A 167 11.34 13.15 17.87
CA ALA A 167 11.04 11.90 17.19
C ALA A 167 9.69 11.31 17.63
N LEU A 168 8.79 11.03 16.67
CA LEU A 168 7.53 10.33 16.90
C LEU A 168 7.54 8.97 16.20
N LEU A 169 7.58 7.89 16.97
CA LEU A 169 7.58 6.51 16.47
C LEU A 169 6.15 5.99 16.37
N VAL A 170 5.67 5.68 15.18
CA VAL A 170 4.31 5.16 14.97
C VAL A 170 4.37 3.66 14.71
N SER A 171 3.76 2.86 15.60
CA SER A 171 3.72 1.39 15.52
C SER A 171 5.10 0.75 15.39
N ASN A 172 6.02 1.14 16.27
CA ASN A 172 7.31 0.50 16.46
C ASN A 172 7.81 0.76 17.90
N ASP A 173 8.62 -0.17 18.41
CA ASP A 173 9.27 -0.05 19.71
C ASP A 173 10.55 0.77 19.60
N ALA A 174 10.88 1.53 20.62
CA ALA A 174 12.24 1.99 20.81
C ALA A 174 13.11 0.84 21.37
N VAL A 175 14.41 0.88 21.15
CA VAL A 175 15.36 -0.02 21.80
C VAL A 175 15.83 0.65 23.08
N TYR A 176 15.69 -0.04 24.20
CA TYR A 176 15.94 0.54 25.52
C TYR A 176 17.07 -0.18 26.27
N TYR A 177 17.68 -1.16 25.67
CA TYR A 177 18.82 -1.89 26.20
C TYR A 177 20.08 -1.52 25.43
N ASP A 178 21.17 -1.30 26.18
CA ASP A 178 22.50 -1.25 25.59
C ASP A 178 22.99 -2.66 25.18
N GLU A 179 24.18 -2.75 24.63
CA GLU A 179 24.81 -4.02 24.21
C GLU A 179 25.01 -4.99 25.38
N ASN A 180 25.01 -4.49 26.63
CA ASN A 180 25.17 -5.28 27.86
C ASN A 180 23.81 -5.65 28.48
N GLY A 181 22.69 -5.25 27.88
CA GLY A 181 21.35 -5.50 28.39
C GLY A 181 20.88 -4.54 29.47
N ASN A 182 21.55 -3.40 29.69
CA ASN A 182 21.10 -2.37 30.62
C ASN A 182 20.15 -1.39 29.93
N PHE A 183 19.20 -0.87 30.71
CA PHE A 183 18.37 0.24 30.26
C PHE A 183 19.20 1.51 30.06
N TYR A 184 18.88 2.31 29.02
CA TYR A 184 19.53 3.58 28.78
C TYR A 184 18.57 4.56 28.07
N ASN A 185 18.90 5.86 28.12
CA ASN A 185 18.14 6.89 27.44
C ASN A 185 18.63 7.05 25.98
N GLN A 186 18.02 6.34 25.06
CA GLN A 186 18.39 6.34 23.63
C GLN A 186 18.24 7.73 22.99
N PHE A 187 17.26 8.53 23.40
CA PHE A 187 16.93 9.82 22.78
C PHE A 187 17.68 11.00 23.39
N GLY A 188 18.44 10.78 24.49
CA GLY A 188 19.15 11.89 25.18
C GLY A 188 18.18 12.98 25.63
N SER A 189 18.53 14.23 25.37
CA SER A 189 17.70 15.40 25.65
C SER A 189 16.64 15.71 24.57
N ARG A 190 16.62 14.97 23.45
CA ARG A 190 15.60 15.13 22.39
C ARG A 190 14.22 14.74 22.89
N ASP A 191 13.19 15.37 22.35
CA ASP A 191 11.81 14.98 22.60
C ASP A 191 11.44 13.71 21.84
N ALA A 192 10.73 12.79 22.49
CA ALA A 192 10.31 11.56 21.85
C ALA A 192 8.95 11.07 22.32
N ALA A 193 8.15 10.55 21.38
CA ALA A 193 6.89 9.88 21.68
C ALA A 193 6.67 8.64 20.83
N ILE A 194 5.79 7.75 21.31
CA ILE A 194 5.43 6.50 20.63
C ILE A 194 3.91 6.45 20.48
N ILE A 195 3.43 6.08 19.30
CA ILE A 195 2.05 5.63 19.09
C ILE A 195 2.05 4.11 19.09
N ALA A 196 1.64 3.50 20.20
CA ALA A 196 1.61 2.07 20.42
C ALA A 196 0.19 1.53 20.22
N CYS A 197 -0.10 0.98 19.07
CA CYS A 197 -1.42 0.44 18.76
C CYS A 197 -1.75 -0.78 19.62
N GLN A 198 -2.92 -0.79 20.31
CA GLN A 198 -3.32 -1.89 21.20
C GLN A 198 -3.50 -3.23 20.50
N TYR A 199 -3.71 -3.22 19.20
CA TYR A 199 -3.88 -4.42 18.36
C TYR A 199 -2.82 -4.47 17.27
N ASP A 200 -1.56 -4.09 17.61
CA ASP A 200 -0.44 -4.16 16.67
C ASP A 200 -0.09 -5.62 16.35
N GLU A 201 -0.04 -5.96 15.09
CA GLU A 201 0.24 -7.31 14.62
C GLU A 201 1.74 -7.67 14.71
N PHE A 202 2.64 -6.68 14.84
CA PHE A 202 4.08 -6.86 14.70
C PHE A 202 4.88 -6.44 15.94
N PHE A 203 4.55 -5.28 16.52
CA PHE A 203 5.34 -4.59 17.54
C PHE A 203 4.63 -4.57 18.90
N HIS A 204 5.29 -4.00 19.92
CA HIS A 204 4.75 -3.81 21.26
C HIS A 204 4.45 -5.12 22.01
N ARG A 205 5.26 -6.17 21.74
CA ARG A 205 5.07 -7.54 22.26
C ARG A 205 6.27 -8.03 23.06
N VAL A 206 6.65 -7.31 24.10
CA VAL A 206 7.76 -7.68 24.95
C VAL A 206 7.40 -8.93 25.76
N ASP A 207 8.31 -9.91 25.83
CA ASP A 207 8.14 -11.17 26.55
C ASP A 207 6.86 -11.96 26.18
N GLY A 208 6.35 -11.75 24.96
CA GLY A 208 5.15 -12.42 24.45
C GLY A 208 3.83 -11.88 25.00
N ASN A 209 3.86 -10.76 25.71
CA ASN A 209 2.66 -10.05 26.14
C ASN A 209 1.92 -9.43 24.95
N PRO A 210 0.58 -9.30 25.01
CA PRO A 210 -0.18 -8.68 23.94
C PRO A 210 0.10 -7.16 23.86
N PRO A 211 0.02 -6.53 22.67
CA PRO A 211 0.33 -5.10 22.49
C PRO A 211 -0.52 -4.15 23.34
N ARG A 212 -1.75 -4.54 23.70
CA ARG A 212 -2.62 -3.74 24.59
C ARG A 212 -2.05 -3.56 26.02
N GLU A 213 -1.15 -4.44 26.43
CA GLU A 213 -0.47 -4.40 27.73
C GLU A 213 0.89 -3.65 27.64
N TYR A 214 1.22 -3.08 26.46
CA TYR A 214 2.53 -2.48 26.23
C TYR A 214 2.91 -1.42 27.26
N ILE A 215 1.94 -0.57 27.65
CA ILE A 215 2.17 0.48 28.62
C ILE A 215 2.68 -0.05 30.00
N HIS A 216 2.38 -1.30 30.34
CA HIS A 216 2.81 -1.95 31.57
C HIS A 216 4.11 -2.75 31.40
N GLN A 217 4.65 -2.82 30.19
CA GLN A 217 5.88 -3.55 29.90
C GLN A 217 7.12 -2.75 30.28
N VAL A 218 8.20 -3.45 30.60
CA VAL A 218 9.46 -2.85 31.09
C VAL A 218 10.03 -1.83 30.10
N THR A 219 9.98 -2.10 28.80
CA THR A 219 10.48 -1.19 27.77
C THR A 219 9.68 0.11 27.72
N ALA A 220 8.37 0.06 27.79
CA ALA A 220 7.51 1.25 27.82
C ALA A 220 7.75 2.08 29.08
N GLN A 221 7.84 1.42 30.23
CA GLN A 221 8.09 2.11 31.50
C GLN A 221 9.48 2.73 31.57
N SER A 222 10.52 2.03 31.07
CA SER A 222 11.87 2.61 30.96
C SER A 222 11.88 3.83 30.03
N PHE A 223 11.24 3.75 28.86
CA PHE A 223 11.14 4.89 27.94
C PHE A 223 10.48 6.11 28.59
N LEU A 224 9.34 5.94 29.23
CA LEU A 224 8.64 7.03 29.90
C LEU A 224 9.45 7.59 31.08
N ASN A 225 10.31 6.80 31.69
CA ASN A 225 11.22 7.19 32.76
C ASN A 225 12.62 7.60 32.25
N PHE A 226 12.77 7.94 30.97
CA PHE A 226 14.02 8.44 30.36
C PHE A 226 15.19 7.45 30.51
N GLY A 227 14.93 6.15 30.28
CA GLY A 227 15.95 5.10 30.32
C GLY A 227 16.28 4.55 31.68
N ILE A 228 15.55 4.92 32.73
CA ILE A 228 15.73 4.34 34.08
C ILE A 228 15.18 2.92 34.10
N ASP A 229 15.83 2.03 34.89
CA ASP A 229 15.28 0.70 35.15
C ASP A 229 13.86 0.81 35.74
N PRO A 230 12.87 0.14 35.19
CA PRO A 230 11.50 0.19 35.69
C PRO A 230 11.35 -0.22 37.17
N ALA A 231 12.28 -1.03 37.71
CA ALA A 231 12.28 -1.37 39.12
C ALA A 231 12.61 -0.19 40.05
N GLU A 232 13.27 0.84 39.49
CA GLU A 232 13.69 2.05 40.22
C GLU A 232 12.83 3.28 39.81
N GLY A 233 12.06 3.17 38.71
CA GLY A 233 11.26 4.24 38.17
C GLY A 233 9.83 4.32 38.74
N GLU A 234 9.18 5.44 38.51
CA GLU A 234 7.76 5.61 38.80
C GLU A 234 6.90 4.88 37.74
N VAL A 235 5.77 4.32 38.17
CA VAL A 235 4.79 3.75 37.22
C VAL A 235 4.08 4.88 36.49
N ARG A 236 4.24 4.92 35.16
CA ARG A 236 3.70 5.95 34.27
C ARG A 236 2.58 5.41 33.39
N THR A 237 1.68 6.30 32.96
CA THR A 237 0.49 5.95 32.18
C THR A 237 0.58 6.48 30.76
N ALA A 238 -0.20 5.91 29.85
CA ALA A 238 -0.32 6.40 28.47
C ALA A 238 -1.09 7.74 28.40
N ASN A 239 -0.95 8.43 27.26
CA ASN A 239 -1.60 9.68 26.93
C ASN A 239 -1.27 10.85 27.89
N VAL A 240 -0.05 10.82 28.42
CA VAL A 240 0.51 11.88 29.27
C VAL A 240 1.92 12.20 28.79
N PHE A 241 2.26 13.49 28.74
CA PHE A 241 3.63 13.94 28.53
C PHE A 241 4.37 14.02 29.86
N TYR A 242 5.49 13.35 29.97
CA TYR A 242 6.42 13.40 31.08
C TYR A 242 7.64 14.23 30.70
N GLN A 243 8.09 15.06 31.61
CA GLN A 243 9.21 15.97 31.39
C GLN A 243 10.37 15.68 32.34
N LYS A 244 11.60 15.88 31.87
CA LYS A 244 12.82 15.76 32.66
C LYS A 244 13.89 16.68 32.09
N GLU A 245 14.60 17.38 32.97
CA GLU A 245 15.79 18.15 32.60
C GLU A 245 16.97 17.19 32.33
N ILE A 246 17.53 17.28 31.12
CA ILE A 246 18.68 16.49 30.68
C ILE A 246 19.63 17.44 29.96
N ASP A 247 20.86 17.53 30.42
CA ASP A 247 21.91 18.39 29.84
C ASP A 247 21.48 19.86 29.67
N GLY A 248 20.65 20.36 30.59
CA GLY A 248 20.15 21.74 30.57
C GLY A 248 19.00 22.01 29.60
N GLN A 249 18.41 20.94 29.03
CA GLN A 249 17.23 21.00 28.17
C GLN A 249 16.08 20.20 28.77
N THR A 250 14.85 20.68 28.62
CA THR A 250 13.65 19.95 29.06
C THR A 250 13.28 18.92 27.97
N ALA A 251 13.50 17.65 28.25
CA ALA A 251 13.10 16.53 27.38
C ALA A 251 11.68 16.05 27.70
N ILE A 252 10.93 15.67 26.68
CA ILE A 252 9.57 15.13 26.78
C ILE A 252 9.55 13.66 26.36
N ARG A 253 8.77 12.83 27.10
CA ARG A 253 8.41 11.46 26.72
C ARG A 253 6.91 11.25 26.81
N GLY A 254 6.35 10.55 25.83
CA GLY A 254 4.93 10.20 25.82
C GLY A 254 4.66 8.90 25.06
N ILE A 255 3.64 8.16 25.50
CA ILE A 255 3.10 7.01 24.76
C ILE A 255 1.62 7.21 24.56
N TYR A 256 1.17 7.20 23.31
CA TYR A 256 -0.25 7.12 22.94
C TYR A 256 -0.60 5.67 22.64
N ASN A 257 -1.76 5.21 23.14
CA ASN A 257 -2.13 3.80 23.03
C ASN A 257 -3.54 3.61 22.47
N PRO A 258 -3.74 3.92 21.16
CA PRO A 258 -5.04 3.82 20.51
C PRO A 258 -5.47 2.36 20.27
N ALA A 259 -6.79 2.10 20.35
CA ALA A 259 -7.37 0.77 20.17
C ALA A 259 -7.56 0.40 18.68
N ILE A 260 -6.46 0.40 17.91
CA ILE A 260 -6.43 0.11 16.47
C ILE A 260 -5.35 -0.93 16.14
N THR A 261 -5.40 -1.46 14.92
CA THR A 261 -4.39 -2.40 14.38
C THR A 261 -3.24 -1.64 13.70
N HIS A 262 -2.12 -2.33 13.45
CA HIS A 262 -0.94 -1.77 12.80
C HIS A 262 -1.23 -1.02 11.50
N PRO A 263 -1.93 -1.60 10.47
CA PRO A 263 -2.18 -0.89 9.22
C PRO A 263 -3.19 0.26 9.35
N TRP A 264 -3.96 0.37 10.44
CA TRP A 264 -4.85 1.50 10.68
C TRP A 264 -4.15 2.73 11.24
N ALA A 265 -2.92 2.60 11.78
CA ALA A 265 -2.19 3.72 12.35
C ALA A 265 -1.96 4.87 11.36
N HIS A 266 -1.76 4.55 10.08
CA HIS A 266 -1.64 5.55 9.01
C HIS A 266 -2.97 5.78 8.25
N PHE A 267 -4.11 5.52 8.91
CA PHE A 267 -5.46 5.86 8.42
C PHE A 267 -6.40 6.16 9.60
N SER A 268 -5.90 6.89 10.60
CA SER A 268 -6.61 7.14 11.85
C SER A 268 -6.53 8.62 12.24
N MET A 269 -7.70 9.21 12.50
CA MET A 269 -7.79 10.58 13.01
C MET A 269 -7.13 10.74 14.37
N ASP A 270 -7.21 9.72 15.23
CA ASP A 270 -6.60 9.74 16.56
C ASP A 270 -5.07 9.75 16.48
N CYS A 271 -4.48 8.94 15.59
CA CYS A 271 -3.02 8.94 15.41
C CYS A 271 -2.50 10.29 14.87
N VAL A 272 -3.24 10.90 13.94
CA VAL A 272 -2.92 12.25 13.44
C VAL A 272 -3.06 13.28 14.54
N ALA A 273 -4.14 13.22 15.36
CA ALA A 273 -4.34 14.10 16.49
C ALA A 273 -3.17 14.02 17.48
N PHE A 274 -2.74 12.82 17.83
CA PHE A 274 -1.58 12.60 18.72
C PHE A 274 -0.28 13.14 18.14
N GLY A 275 -0.04 12.92 16.84
CA GLY A 275 1.13 13.47 16.17
C GLY A 275 1.12 15.00 16.13
N ALA A 276 -0.02 15.60 15.85
CA ALA A 276 -0.20 17.05 15.86
C ALA A 276 -0.01 17.65 17.25
N GLU A 277 -0.58 17.02 18.29
CA GLU A 277 -0.39 17.42 19.68
C GLU A 277 1.08 17.35 20.12
N PHE A 278 1.76 16.25 19.78
CA PHE A 278 3.17 16.09 20.09
C PHE A 278 4.04 17.15 19.43
N PHE A 279 3.97 17.29 18.09
CA PHE A 279 4.81 18.28 17.39
C PHE A 279 4.45 19.72 17.72
N ASP A 280 3.20 20.04 18.05
CA ASP A 280 2.85 21.35 18.56
C ASP A 280 3.50 21.62 19.93
N ALA A 281 3.53 20.64 20.82
CA ALA A 281 4.12 20.77 22.15
C ALA A 281 5.64 20.92 22.13
N VAL A 282 6.34 20.27 21.17
CA VAL A 282 7.82 20.17 21.17
C VAL A 282 8.51 21.05 20.13
N LEU A 283 7.83 21.42 19.03
CA LEU A 283 8.39 22.24 17.95
C LEU A 283 7.65 23.58 17.77
N ASP A 284 6.61 23.83 18.54
CA ASP A 284 5.80 25.05 18.50
C ASP A 284 5.22 25.31 17.10
N ALA A 285 4.14 24.63 16.76
CA ALA A 285 3.49 24.72 15.45
C ALA A 285 3.11 26.18 15.12
N PRO A 286 3.54 26.72 13.97
CA PRO A 286 3.22 28.10 13.58
C PRO A 286 1.73 28.40 13.49
N ASN A 287 0.93 27.44 13.02
CA ASN A 287 -0.53 27.56 12.90
C ASN A 287 -1.20 26.70 13.98
N LYS A 288 -1.74 27.34 15.00
CA LYS A 288 -2.42 26.69 16.14
C LYS A 288 -3.82 26.21 15.76
N LEU A 289 -3.91 25.11 15.02
CA LEU A 289 -5.17 24.46 14.73
C LEU A 289 -5.55 23.49 15.85
N ALA A 290 -6.85 23.36 16.13
CA ALA A 290 -7.32 22.31 17.04
C ALA A 290 -6.89 20.93 16.51
N ILE A 291 -6.53 20.00 17.40
CA ILE A 291 -6.10 18.65 17.02
C ILE A 291 -7.20 17.87 16.26
N SER A 292 -8.48 18.21 16.49
CA SER A 292 -9.64 17.67 15.78
C SER A 292 -9.89 18.31 14.41
N ASP A 293 -9.25 19.44 14.10
CA ASP A 293 -9.35 20.09 12.79
C ASP A 293 -8.44 19.37 11.80
N GLN A 294 -9.02 18.43 11.07
CA GLN A 294 -8.33 17.57 10.11
C GLN A 294 -9.11 17.51 8.81
N ILE A 295 -8.41 17.55 7.67
CA ILE A 295 -9.01 17.49 6.33
C ILE A 295 -8.43 16.37 5.45
N TRP A 296 -7.39 15.66 5.88
CA TRP A 296 -6.77 14.58 5.13
C TRP A 296 -7.77 13.51 4.66
N GLN A 297 -8.82 13.24 5.46
CA GLN A 297 -9.86 12.28 5.12
C GLN A 297 -10.69 12.68 3.89
N TYR A 298 -10.83 13.96 3.61
CA TYR A 298 -11.48 14.43 2.38
C TYR A 298 -10.59 14.18 1.17
N LYS A 299 -9.27 14.42 1.28
CA LYS A 299 -8.30 14.02 0.26
C LYS A 299 -8.39 12.53 -0.02
N ALA A 300 -8.38 11.68 1.02
CA ALA A 300 -8.50 10.24 0.90
C ALA A 300 -9.82 9.81 0.23
N ALA A 301 -10.94 10.49 0.54
CA ALA A 301 -12.23 10.24 -0.09
C ALA A 301 -12.21 10.58 -1.59
N PHE A 302 -11.62 11.71 -1.98
CA PHE A 302 -11.46 12.07 -3.39
C PHE A 302 -10.53 11.09 -4.12
N ASN A 303 -9.41 10.68 -3.54
CA ASN A 303 -8.53 9.66 -4.11
C ASN A 303 -9.29 8.32 -4.33
N ALA A 304 -10.17 7.93 -3.41
CA ALA A 304 -11.01 6.74 -3.55
C ALA A 304 -12.02 6.85 -4.72
N VAL A 305 -12.58 8.04 -4.98
CA VAL A 305 -13.41 8.28 -6.17
C VAL A 305 -12.62 8.03 -7.46
N GLY A 306 -11.34 8.36 -7.48
CA GLY A 306 -10.44 8.09 -8.60
C GLY A 306 -10.27 6.60 -8.90
N ILE A 307 -10.20 5.74 -7.87
CA ILE A 307 -10.18 4.28 -8.06
C ILE A 307 -11.42 3.82 -8.83
N VAL A 308 -12.60 4.31 -8.46
CA VAL A 308 -13.85 3.98 -9.15
C VAL A 308 -13.80 4.47 -10.60
N GLY A 309 -13.37 5.72 -10.80
CA GLY A 309 -13.18 6.32 -12.13
C GLY A 309 -12.23 5.51 -13.02
N PHE A 310 -11.09 5.11 -12.47
CA PHE A 310 -10.07 4.32 -13.16
C PHE A 310 -10.61 2.99 -13.67
N PHE A 311 -11.22 2.17 -12.83
CA PHE A 311 -11.75 0.87 -13.27
C PHE A 311 -12.98 0.99 -14.18
N MET A 312 -13.80 2.04 -13.99
CA MET A 312 -14.85 2.38 -14.96
C MET A 312 -14.26 2.79 -16.31
N PHE A 313 -13.17 3.55 -16.31
CA PHE A 313 -12.45 3.91 -17.53
C PHE A 313 -11.91 2.66 -18.23
N VAL A 314 -11.18 1.79 -17.54
CA VAL A 314 -10.62 0.54 -18.07
C VAL A 314 -11.69 -0.26 -18.83
N LEU A 315 -12.84 -0.49 -18.20
CA LEU A 315 -13.93 -1.24 -18.84
C LEU A 315 -14.51 -0.50 -20.05
N ASN A 316 -14.90 0.76 -19.88
CA ASN A 316 -15.67 1.45 -20.91
C ASN A 316 -14.78 1.92 -22.07
N PHE A 317 -13.50 2.24 -21.83
CA PHE A 317 -12.54 2.54 -22.87
C PHE A 317 -12.28 1.30 -23.75
N CYS A 318 -12.12 0.13 -23.14
CA CYS A 318 -12.05 -1.14 -23.87
C CYS A 318 -13.29 -1.33 -24.77
N LEU A 319 -14.49 -1.13 -24.23
CA LEU A 319 -15.74 -1.27 -24.99
C LEU A 319 -15.87 -0.24 -26.13
N VAL A 320 -15.39 0.98 -25.95
CA VAL A 320 -15.38 2.01 -27.00
C VAL A 320 -14.35 1.70 -28.08
N LEU A 321 -13.16 1.20 -27.71
CA LEU A 321 -12.14 0.78 -28.67
C LEU A 321 -12.60 -0.40 -29.53
N LEU A 322 -13.37 -1.34 -28.97
CA LEU A 322 -13.97 -2.44 -29.73
C LEU A 322 -14.93 -1.98 -30.84
N GLU A 323 -15.47 -0.76 -30.76
CA GLU A 323 -16.32 -0.17 -31.79
C GLU A 323 -15.52 0.48 -32.95
N ARG A 324 -14.20 0.63 -32.81
CA ARG A 324 -13.34 1.21 -33.85
C ARG A 324 -13.06 0.19 -34.96
N PRO A 325 -12.95 0.61 -36.20
CA PRO A 325 -12.80 -0.31 -37.34
C PRO A 325 -11.69 -1.31 -37.16
N PHE A 326 -10.54 -0.87 -36.61
CA PHE A 326 -9.39 -1.74 -36.37
C PHE A 326 -9.70 -2.88 -35.41
N PHE A 327 -10.39 -2.62 -34.30
CA PHE A 327 -10.70 -3.62 -33.27
C PHE A 327 -12.08 -4.28 -33.41
N ALA A 328 -12.92 -3.82 -34.36
CA ALA A 328 -14.28 -4.32 -34.55
C ALA A 328 -14.33 -5.84 -34.82
N SER A 329 -13.30 -6.40 -35.46
CA SER A 329 -13.19 -7.85 -35.70
C SER A 329 -13.00 -8.70 -34.42
N LEU A 330 -12.75 -8.05 -33.27
CA LEU A 330 -12.71 -8.73 -31.97
C LEU A 330 -14.09 -8.88 -31.34
N GLN A 331 -15.10 -8.14 -31.80
CA GLN A 331 -16.48 -8.30 -31.34
C GLN A 331 -17.02 -9.68 -31.69
N GLY A 332 -17.89 -10.19 -30.86
CA GLY A 332 -18.57 -11.45 -31.06
C GLY A 332 -19.54 -11.71 -29.90
N GLU A 333 -20.65 -12.36 -30.21
CA GLU A 333 -21.60 -12.78 -29.17
C GLU A 333 -21.28 -14.22 -28.76
N GLY A 334 -21.18 -14.42 -27.43
CA GLY A 334 -21.00 -15.74 -26.87
C GLY A 334 -22.31 -16.47 -26.73
N THR A 335 -22.35 -17.72 -27.15
CA THR A 335 -23.50 -18.59 -26.90
C THR A 335 -23.63 -18.88 -25.40
N PRO A 336 -24.77 -18.65 -24.78
CA PRO A 336 -24.99 -19.01 -23.37
C PRO A 336 -24.75 -20.49 -23.12
N LEU A 337 -24.12 -20.83 -22.00
CA LEU A 337 -24.01 -22.25 -21.60
C LEU A 337 -25.41 -22.81 -21.29
N PRO A 338 -25.71 -24.02 -21.73
CA PRO A 338 -26.94 -24.70 -21.35
C PRO A 338 -27.01 -24.84 -19.83
N LYS A 339 -28.23 -24.75 -19.26
CA LYS A 339 -28.40 -24.92 -17.82
C LYS A 339 -27.82 -26.28 -17.40
N PRO A 340 -26.92 -26.28 -16.40
CA PRO A 340 -26.30 -27.54 -15.94
C PRO A 340 -27.33 -28.40 -15.25
N ASP A 341 -27.23 -29.72 -15.47
CA ASP A 341 -27.96 -30.71 -14.67
C ASP A 341 -27.50 -30.67 -13.20
N LYS A 342 -28.19 -31.40 -12.33
CA LYS A 342 -27.92 -31.45 -10.89
C LYS A 342 -26.48 -31.92 -10.60
N LYS A 343 -25.98 -32.89 -11.37
CA LYS A 343 -24.65 -33.49 -11.19
C LYS A 343 -23.54 -32.53 -11.64
N ALA A 344 -23.68 -31.87 -12.80
CA ALA A 344 -22.78 -30.85 -13.30
C ALA A 344 -22.71 -29.64 -12.35
N ARG A 345 -23.87 -29.18 -11.83
CA ARG A 345 -23.94 -28.08 -10.87
C ARG A 345 -23.22 -28.40 -9.56
N ARG A 346 -23.37 -29.64 -9.02
CA ARG A 346 -22.68 -30.09 -7.81
C ARG A 346 -21.16 -30.12 -8.05
N ARG A 347 -20.71 -30.66 -9.19
CA ARG A 347 -19.31 -30.71 -9.56
C ARG A 347 -18.71 -29.31 -9.68
N TYR A 348 -19.37 -28.42 -10.41
CA TYR A 348 -18.95 -27.04 -10.57
C TYR A 348 -18.80 -26.31 -9.22
N ARG A 349 -19.77 -26.46 -8.32
CA ARG A 349 -19.65 -25.89 -6.98
C ARG A 349 -18.48 -26.48 -6.20
N PHE A 350 -18.32 -27.79 -6.22
CA PHE A 350 -17.19 -28.46 -5.55
C PHE A 350 -15.84 -27.95 -6.06
N THR A 351 -15.67 -27.82 -7.37
CA THR A 351 -14.43 -27.31 -7.96
C THR A 351 -14.12 -25.88 -7.53
N ASN A 352 -15.14 -25.01 -7.50
CA ASN A 352 -14.94 -23.62 -7.08
C ASN A 352 -14.56 -23.51 -5.60
N TYR A 353 -15.22 -24.27 -4.72
CA TYR A 353 -14.82 -24.33 -3.30
C TYR A 353 -13.41 -24.90 -3.15
N LEU A 354 -13.12 -26.00 -3.85
CA LEU A 354 -11.79 -26.59 -3.80
C LEU A 354 -10.72 -25.59 -4.28
N SER A 355 -10.95 -24.86 -5.36
CA SER A 355 -10.03 -23.84 -5.86
C SER A 355 -9.85 -22.71 -4.84
N ALA A 356 -10.91 -22.25 -4.18
CA ALA A 356 -10.84 -21.24 -3.14
C ALA A 356 -10.02 -21.70 -1.93
N PHE A 357 -10.22 -22.94 -1.45
CA PHE A 357 -9.44 -23.49 -0.34
C PHE A 357 -8.00 -23.81 -0.72
N MET A 358 -7.77 -24.33 -1.94
CA MET A 358 -6.40 -24.57 -2.42
C MET A 358 -5.60 -23.26 -2.58
N SER A 359 -6.25 -22.13 -2.86
CA SER A 359 -5.56 -20.84 -2.90
C SER A 359 -4.93 -20.50 -1.55
N ILE A 360 -5.50 -20.92 -0.43
CA ILE A 360 -4.94 -20.76 0.91
C ILE A 360 -3.64 -21.57 1.04
N ALA A 361 -3.68 -22.86 0.70
CA ALA A 361 -2.49 -23.72 0.74
C ALA A 361 -1.37 -23.19 -0.20
N PHE A 362 -1.75 -22.76 -1.40
CA PHE A 362 -0.80 -22.21 -2.37
C PHE A 362 -0.18 -20.89 -1.91
N TYR A 363 -0.86 -20.10 -1.08
CA TYR A 363 -0.28 -18.88 -0.51
C TYR A 363 0.91 -19.19 0.40
N PHE A 364 0.77 -20.18 1.29
CA PHE A 364 1.87 -20.64 2.13
C PHE A 364 3.01 -21.30 1.33
N ILE A 365 2.66 -22.10 0.32
CA ILE A 365 3.67 -22.71 -0.56
C ILE A 365 4.45 -21.62 -1.30
N ALA A 366 3.74 -20.63 -1.87
CA ALA A 366 4.37 -19.51 -2.57
C ALA A 366 5.28 -18.68 -1.65
N PHE A 367 4.88 -18.51 -0.38
CA PHE A 367 5.69 -17.85 0.62
C PHE A 367 6.99 -18.62 0.89
N ILE A 368 6.89 -19.92 1.19
CA ILE A 368 8.07 -20.77 1.45
C ILE A 368 9.02 -20.77 0.25
N VAL A 369 8.51 -21.01 -0.95
CA VAL A 369 9.33 -21.04 -2.18
C VAL A 369 9.89 -19.64 -2.47
N GLY A 370 9.09 -18.59 -2.35
CA GLY A 370 9.53 -17.22 -2.55
C GLY A 370 10.61 -16.79 -1.57
N TYR A 371 10.54 -17.27 -0.32
CA TYR A 371 11.58 -17.06 0.69
C TYR A 371 12.87 -17.82 0.35
N MET A 372 12.78 -19.07 -0.10
CA MET A 372 13.96 -19.84 -0.58
C MET A 372 14.68 -19.16 -1.75
N LEU A 373 13.96 -18.35 -2.54
CA LEU A 373 14.50 -17.57 -3.65
C LEU A 373 14.89 -16.14 -3.23
N TRP A 374 15.03 -15.85 -1.94
CA TRP A 374 15.26 -14.51 -1.41
C TRP A 374 16.46 -13.80 -2.07
N ASN A 375 17.56 -14.51 -2.27
CA ASN A 375 18.77 -13.97 -2.88
C ASN A 375 18.74 -13.99 -4.42
N SER A 376 17.58 -14.14 -5.05
CA SER A 376 17.48 -14.14 -6.50
C SER A 376 17.68 -12.74 -7.07
N LYS A 377 18.79 -12.53 -7.78
CA LYS A 377 19.06 -11.29 -8.50
C LYS A 377 18.08 -11.00 -9.64
N LEU A 378 17.43 -12.05 -10.19
CA LEU A 378 16.49 -11.91 -11.31
C LEU A 378 15.12 -11.44 -10.82
N TRP A 379 14.66 -11.91 -9.65
CA TRP A 379 13.36 -11.61 -9.07
C TRP A 379 13.56 -10.99 -7.68
N ASN A 380 14.16 -9.82 -7.65
CA ASN A 380 14.58 -9.17 -6.41
C ASN A 380 13.44 -8.49 -5.62
N GLN A 381 12.21 -8.36 -6.20
CA GLN A 381 11.04 -7.89 -5.44
C GLN A 381 10.37 -9.05 -4.68
N GLY A 382 10.57 -9.11 -3.35
CA GLY A 382 10.07 -10.20 -2.51
C GLY A 382 8.55 -10.38 -2.55
N ALA A 383 7.78 -9.29 -2.39
CA ALA A 383 6.31 -9.34 -2.44
C ALA A 383 5.80 -9.76 -3.82
N SER A 384 6.32 -9.15 -4.89
CA SER A 384 5.94 -9.48 -6.27
C SER A 384 6.25 -10.94 -6.60
N ARG A 385 7.38 -11.47 -6.12
CA ARG A 385 7.76 -12.87 -6.30
C ARG A 385 6.78 -13.81 -5.60
N ILE A 386 6.45 -13.56 -4.33
CA ILE A 386 5.55 -14.41 -3.55
C ILE A 386 4.14 -14.39 -4.15
N ILE A 387 3.57 -13.20 -4.39
CA ILE A 387 2.22 -13.05 -4.96
C ILE A 387 2.19 -13.59 -6.40
N GLY A 388 3.24 -13.36 -7.18
CA GLY A 388 3.38 -13.90 -8.54
C GLY A 388 3.38 -15.42 -8.56
N LEU A 389 4.19 -16.08 -7.71
CA LEU A 389 4.20 -17.54 -7.57
C LEU A 389 2.83 -18.07 -7.15
N TRP A 390 2.19 -17.42 -6.19
CA TRP A 390 0.82 -17.76 -5.79
C TRP A 390 -0.17 -17.66 -6.96
N SER A 391 -0.07 -16.59 -7.76
CA SER A 391 -0.85 -16.40 -8.98
C SER A 391 -0.67 -17.54 -9.96
N VAL A 392 0.57 -17.97 -10.21
CA VAL A 392 0.87 -19.11 -11.09
C VAL A 392 0.24 -20.40 -10.56
N LEU A 393 0.44 -20.72 -9.29
CA LEU A 393 -0.11 -21.95 -8.68
C LEU A 393 -1.64 -21.97 -8.75
N CYS A 394 -2.29 -20.88 -8.39
CA CYS A 394 -3.74 -20.73 -8.47
C CYS A 394 -4.25 -20.82 -9.91
N GLY A 395 -3.57 -20.16 -10.85
CA GLY A 395 -3.93 -20.18 -12.28
C GLY A 395 -3.82 -21.57 -12.90
N LEU A 396 -2.70 -22.26 -12.70
CA LEU A 396 -2.49 -23.62 -13.20
C LEU A 396 -3.50 -24.61 -12.59
N PHE A 397 -3.75 -24.52 -11.28
CA PHE A 397 -4.76 -25.34 -10.62
C PHE A 397 -6.16 -25.07 -11.16
N THR A 398 -6.53 -23.82 -11.38
CA THR A 398 -7.81 -23.43 -11.98
C THR A 398 -7.98 -24.03 -13.39
N LEU A 399 -6.94 -23.96 -14.23
CA LEU A 399 -6.95 -24.56 -15.57
C LEU A 399 -7.06 -26.08 -15.50
N TRP A 400 -6.33 -26.74 -14.59
CA TRP A 400 -6.38 -28.17 -14.37
C TRP A 400 -7.78 -28.63 -13.95
N MET A 401 -8.39 -27.97 -12.98
CA MET A 401 -9.75 -28.28 -12.52
C MET A 401 -10.79 -28.04 -13.62
N THR A 402 -10.61 -26.95 -14.40
CA THR A 402 -11.45 -26.67 -15.58
C THR A 402 -11.33 -27.78 -16.62
N HIS A 403 -10.13 -28.29 -16.87
CA HIS A 403 -9.90 -29.41 -17.79
C HIS A 403 -10.61 -30.69 -17.33
N ILE A 404 -10.50 -31.03 -16.03
CA ILE A 404 -11.18 -32.21 -15.46
C ILE A 404 -12.71 -32.06 -15.59
N CYS A 405 -13.27 -30.90 -15.30
CA CYS A 405 -14.69 -30.63 -15.46
C CYS A 405 -15.14 -30.73 -16.91
N ASN A 406 -14.34 -30.20 -17.84
CA ASN A 406 -14.66 -30.24 -19.26
C ASN A 406 -14.60 -31.65 -19.85
N LYS A 407 -13.72 -32.55 -19.37
CA LYS A 407 -13.76 -33.96 -19.77
C LYS A 407 -15.08 -34.64 -19.50
N LYS A 408 -15.79 -34.25 -18.44
CA LYS A 408 -17.06 -34.84 -18.03
C LYS A 408 -18.30 -34.12 -18.58
N ASN A 409 -18.16 -32.84 -18.93
CA ASN A 409 -19.20 -32.01 -19.57
C ASN A 409 -18.52 -31.18 -20.67
N PRO A 410 -18.24 -31.78 -21.83
CA PRO A 410 -17.50 -31.10 -22.88
C PRO A 410 -18.28 -29.91 -23.44
N ILE A 411 -17.57 -28.83 -23.71
CA ILE A 411 -18.09 -27.64 -24.40
C ILE A 411 -17.32 -27.43 -25.70
N ASP A 412 -17.95 -26.80 -26.68
CA ASP A 412 -17.23 -26.37 -27.88
C ASP A 412 -16.29 -25.19 -27.53
N LYS A 413 -14.99 -25.43 -27.62
CA LYS A 413 -13.96 -24.46 -27.29
C LYS A 413 -13.91 -23.28 -28.25
N LYS A 414 -14.25 -23.48 -29.54
CA LYS A 414 -14.31 -22.42 -30.53
C LYS A 414 -15.55 -21.55 -30.32
N GLU A 415 -16.70 -22.18 -30.12
CA GLU A 415 -17.96 -21.50 -29.87
C GLU A 415 -17.91 -20.64 -28.60
N ARG A 416 -17.20 -21.12 -27.57
CA ARG A 416 -17.01 -20.39 -26.30
C ARG A 416 -15.78 -19.48 -26.27
N GLY A 417 -15.05 -19.31 -27.37
CA GLY A 417 -13.92 -18.42 -27.49
C GLY A 417 -12.67 -18.81 -26.68
N SER A 418 -12.64 -20.01 -26.05
CA SER A 418 -11.44 -20.50 -25.37
C SER A 418 -10.36 -21.01 -26.35
N ARG A 419 -10.71 -21.21 -27.62
CA ARG A 419 -9.78 -21.47 -28.71
C ARG A 419 -10.00 -20.44 -29.81
N ILE A 420 -9.06 -19.51 -29.96
CA ILE A 420 -9.08 -18.44 -30.96
C ILE A 420 -7.85 -18.53 -31.87
N PRO A 421 -7.92 -18.01 -33.11
CA PRO A 421 -6.77 -17.90 -34.00
C PRO A 421 -5.67 -17.02 -33.39
N PHE A 422 -4.40 -17.32 -33.68
CA PHE A 422 -3.24 -16.58 -33.17
C PHE A 422 -3.30 -15.07 -33.53
N GLY A 423 -3.66 -14.72 -34.74
CA GLY A 423 -3.84 -13.32 -35.14
C GLY A 423 -4.92 -12.59 -34.32
N LYS A 424 -5.99 -13.30 -33.92
CA LYS A 424 -7.01 -12.75 -33.00
C LYS A 424 -6.46 -12.57 -31.59
N LEU A 425 -5.57 -13.46 -31.14
CA LEU A 425 -4.89 -13.34 -29.84
C LEU A 425 -3.94 -12.12 -29.81
N LEU A 426 -3.11 -11.95 -30.85
CA LEU A 426 -2.21 -10.80 -30.96
C LEU A 426 -2.98 -9.48 -30.96
N LYS A 427 -4.09 -9.42 -31.72
CA LYS A 427 -4.95 -8.24 -31.75
C LYS A 427 -5.63 -7.97 -30.40
N SER A 428 -5.95 -9.02 -29.65
CA SER A 428 -6.48 -8.93 -28.29
C SER A 428 -5.45 -8.37 -27.31
N ALA A 429 -4.19 -8.81 -27.44
CA ALA A 429 -3.09 -8.28 -26.65
C ALA A 429 -2.82 -6.80 -26.97
N LEU A 430 -2.85 -6.41 -28.23
CA LEU A 430 -2.69 -5.01 -28.63
C LEU A 430 -3.83 -4.13 -28.07
N LEU A 431 -5.09 -4.60 -28.11
CA LEU A 431 -6.21 -3.90 -27.49
C LEU A 431 -5.98 -3.76 -25.97
N ALA A 432 -5.55 -4.82 -25.31
CA ALA A 432 -5.30 -4.80 -23.87
C ALA A 432 -4.19 -3.80 -23.49
N LEU A 433 -3.09 -3.80 -24.22
CA LEU A 433 -2.00 -2.82 -24.03
C LEU A 433 -2.49 -1.38 -24.26
N THR A 434 -3.30 -1.14 -25.30
CA THR A 434 -3.89 0.18 -25.56
C THR A 434 -4.79 0.64 -24.41
N VAL A 435 -5.57 -0.28 -23.83
CA VAL A 435 -6.46 0.02 -22.68
C VAL A 435 -5.63 0.35 -21.43
N VAL A 436 -4.61 -0.46 -21.13
CA VAL A 436 -3.73 -0.24 -19.98
C VAL A 436 -2.97 1.09 -20.13
N PHE A 437 -2.39 1.33 -21.29
CA PHE A 437 -1.70 2.59 -21.58
C PHE A 437 -2.62 3.79 -21.38
N GLY A 438 -3.84 3.77 -21.95
CA GLY A 438 -4.81 4.87 -21.78
C GLY A 438 -5.25 5.06 -20.33
N ALA A 439 -5.36 3.98 -19.54
CA ALA A 439 -5.71 4.06 -18.14
C ALA A 439 -4.58 4.67 -17.28
N PHE A 440 -3.33 4.28 -17.51
CA PHE A 440 -2.20 4.88 -16.80
C PHE A 440 -1.87 6.29 -17.31
N LEU A 441 -2.14 6.60 -18.57
CA LEU A 441 -2.05 7.99 -19.05
C LEU A 441 -2.93 8.94 -18.23
N LEU A 442 -4.14 8.52 -17.82
CA LEU A 442 -4.95 9.33 -16.90
C LEU A 442 -4.28 9.54 -15.54
N VAL A 443 -3.61 8.51 -15.02
CA VAL A 443 -2.87 8.60 -13.74
C VAL A 443 -1.71 9.58 -13.88
N TYR A 444 -0.93 9.48 -14.94
CA TYR A 444 0.17 10.43 -15.22
C TYR A 444 -0.32 11.86 -15.43
N VAL A 445 -1.49 12.06 -16.09
CA VAL A 445 -2.08 13.40 -16.23
C VAL A 445 -2.55 13.94 -14.89
N SER A 446 -3.12 13.09 -14.02
CA SER A 446 -3.54 13.47 -12.67
C SER A 446 -2.33 13.86 -11.81
N ASP A 447 -1.27 13.09 -11.89
CA ASP A 447 -0.02 13.36 -11.19
C ASP A 447 0.63 14.66 -11.69
N TRP A 448 0.84 14.78 -13.00
CA TRP A 448 1.49 15.94 -13.60
C TRP A 448 0.75 17.28 -13.38
N LEU A 449 -0.60 17.28 -13.41
CA LEU A 449 -1.40 18.51 -13.27
C LEU A 449 -1.75 18.83 -11.81
N PHE A 450 -1.92 17.83 -10.98
CA PHE A 450 -2.52 17.96 -9.66
C PHE A 450 -1.69 17.33 -8.54
N LEU A 451 -0.59 16.65 -8.86
CA LEU A 451 0.24 15.89 -7.92
C LEU A 451 -0.60 14.94 -7.05
N THR A 452 -1.51 14.21 -7.70
CA THR A 452 -2.46 13.30 -7.05
C THR A 452 -2.49 11.94 -7.71
N ASP A 453 -2.85 10.94 -6.95
CA ASP A 453 -3.03 9.57 -7.34
C ASP A 453 -4.44 9.05 -7.00
N TYR A 454 -4.71 7.77 -7.30
CA TYR A 454 -5.98 7.13 -6.94
C TYR A 454 -5.71 6.04 -5.91
N ARG A 455 -6.06 6.29 -4.64
CA ARG A 455 -5.81 5.33 -3.57
C ARG A 455 -6.86 5.37 -2.48
N LEU A 456 -6.91 4.29 -1.72
CA LEU A 456 -7.66 4.23 -0.46
C LEU A 456 -6.96 3.27 0.49
N TRP A 457 -6.38 3.80 1.56
CA TRP A 457 -5.73 3.01 2.60
C TRP A 457 -4.86 1.90 1.98
N CYS A 458 -4.82 0.68 2.54
CA CYS A 458 -4.11 -0.47 1.96
C CYS A 458 -4.92 -1.23 0.89
N PHE A 459 -6.10 -0.75 0.47
CA PHE A 459 -6.94 -1.46 -0.51
C PHE A 459 -6.48 -1.31 -1.95
N ALA A 460 -6.00 -0.15 -2.32
CA ALA A 460 -5.45 0.10 -3.65
C ALA A 460 -4.61 1.37 -3.66
N THR A 461 -3.50 1.34 -4.38
CA THR A 461 -2.70 2.52 -4.72
C THR A 461 -2.37 2.46 -6.21
N ILE A 462 -2.91 3.41 -6.96
CA ILE A 462 -2.75 3.53 -8.41
C ILE A 462 -2.06 4.88 -8.64
N ARG A 463 -0.73 4.86 -8.73
CA ARG A 463 0.12 6.03 -8.87
C ARG A 463 0.89 6.06 -10.19
N ALA A 464 1.42 7.21 -10.56
CA ALA A 464 2.48 7.31 -11.55
C ALA A 464 3.76 6.62 -11.02
N PHE A 465 4.65 6.24 -11.89
CA PHE A 465 5.91 5.56 -11.55
C PHE A 465 6.98 5.88 -12.59
N SER A 466 8.26 5.83 -12.21
CA SER A 466 9.38 6.09 -13.11
C SER A 466 9.54 5.00 -14.18
N ALA A 467 10.26 5.31 -15.25
CA ALA A 467 10.56 4.34 -16.32
C ALA A 467 11.36 3.13 -15.80
N ASP A 468 12.05 3.25 -14.69
CA ASP A 468 12.89 2.19 -14.09
C ASP A 468 12.06 1.00 -13.60
N HIS A 469 10.77 1.19 -13.36
CA HIS A 469 9.86 0.08 -13.05
C HIS A 469 9.48 -0.78 -14.27
N ILE A 470 9.65 -0.29 -15.51
CA ILE A 470 9.21 -1.00 -16.72
C ILE A 470 9.89 -2.37 -16.89
N PRO A 471 11.22 -2.51 -16.72
CA PRO A 471 11.88 -3.83 -16.80
C PRO A 471 11.34 -4.80 -15.75
N MET A 472 11.08 -4.34 -14.52
CA MET A 472 10.54 -5.16 -13.45
C MET A 472 9.09 -5.58 -13.74
N ILE A 473 8.26 -4.66 -14.23
CA ILE A 473 6.89 -4.97 -14.68
C ILE A 473 6.94 -6.05 -15.78
N ALA A 474 7.79 -5.87 -16.79
CA ALA A 474 7.94 -6.84 -17.88
C ALA A 474 8.37 -8.22 -17.39
N LEU A 475 9.26 -8.28 -16.39
CA LEU A 475 9.73 -9.53 -15.77
C LEU A 475 8.62 -10.26 -15.02
N PHE A 476 7.75 -9.53 -14.32
CA PHE A 476 6.73 -10.14 -13.48
C PHE A 476 5.38 -10.34 -14.18
N VAL A 477 5.02 -9.60 -15.21
CA VAL A 477 3.74 -9.72 -15.94
C VAL A 477 3.36 -11.17 -16.28
N PRO A 478 4.25 -12.06 -16.74
CA PRO A 478 3.89 -13.45 -17.06
C PRO A 478 3.23 -14.20 -15.90
N PHE A 479 3.63 -13.93 -14.65
CA PHE A 479 3.06 -14.59 -13.47
C PHE A 479 1.58 -14.23 -13.28
N TRP A 480 1.25 -12.96 -13.42
CA TRP A 480 -0.14 -12.47 -13.30
C TRP A 480 -1.01 -12.90 -14.48
N LEU A 481 -0.45 -12.92 -15.71
CA LEU A 481 -1.18 -13.37 -16.89
C LEU A 481 -1.67 -14.80 -16.74
N VAL A 482 -0.87 -15.71 -16.15
CA VAL A 482 -1.31 -17.10 -15.90
C VAL A 482 -2.60 -17.14 -15.08
N TYR A 483 -2.68 -16.39 -13.98
CA TYR A 483 -3.87 -16.38 -13.13
C TYR A 483 -5.07 -15.70 -13.79
N TYR A 484 -4.89 -14.46 -14.29
CA TYR A 484 -6.01 -13.66 -14.78
C TYR A 484 -6.62 -14.23 -16.07
N ILE A 485 -5.79 -14.81 -16.94
CA ILE A 485 -6.28 -15.54 -18.11
C ILE A 485 -7.00 -16.82 -17.66
N ALA A 486 -6.44 -17.60 -16.74
CA ALA A 486 -7.08 -18.80 -16.21
C ALA A 486 -8.44 -18.49 -15.55
N MET A 487 -8.51 -17.45 -14.72
CA MET A 487 -9.75 -16.96 -14.10
C MET A 487 -10.77 -16.56 -15.15
N SER A 488 -10.37 -15.78 -16.15
CA SER A 488 -11.26 -15.33 -17.22
C SER A 488 -11.76 -16.48 -18.11
N VAL A 489 -10.88 -17.40 -18.49
CA VAL A 489 -11.24 -18.60 -19.28
C VAL A 489 -12.16 -19.50 -18.47
N SER A 490 -11.79 -19.85 -17.25
CA SER A 490 -12.59 -20.75 -16.40
C SER A 490 -13.96 -20.16 -16.10
N GLY A 491 -14.01 -18.90 -15.69
CA GLY A 491 -15.24 -18.23 -15.31
C GLY A 491 -16.20 -17.97 -16.47
N ASN A 492 -15.67 -17.52 -17.62
CA ASN A 492 -16.51 -17.09 -18.73
C ASN A 492 -16.79 -18.20 -19.75
N CYS A 493 -15.82 -19.05 -20.05
CA CYS A 493 -16.03 -20.11 -21.05
C CYS A 493 -16.66 -21.37 -20.46
N TYR A 494 -16.39 -21.67 -19.18
CA TYR A 494 -16.81 -22.90 -18.52
C TYR A 494 -17.75 -22.67 -17.32
N GLY A 495 -17.79 -21.43 -16.80
CA GLY A 495 -18.63 -21.06 -15.67
C GLY A 495 -20.07 -20.75 -16.05
N TYR A 496 -21.00 -21.07 -15.14
CA TYR A 496 -22.41 -20.77 -15.31
C TYR A 496 -22.74 -19.40 -14.72
N THR A 497 -22.55 -18.36 -15.53
CA THR A 497 -22.75 -16.94 -15.15
C THR A 497 -24.13 -16.41 -15.51
N GLU A 498 -25.03 -17.29 -15.96
CA GLU A 498 -26.39 -16.93 -16.36
C GLU A 498 -27.29 -16.64 -15.14
N GLY A 499 -28.24 -15.72 -15.32
CA GLY A 499 -29.20 -15.30 -14.30
C GLY A 499 -28.74 -14.13 -13.42
N LYS A 500 -29.66 -13.63 -12.57
CA LYS A 500 -29.46 -12.39 -11.78
C LYS A 500 -28.21 -12.39 -10.88
N LEU A 501 -27.80 -13.55 -10.38
CA LEU A 501 -26.66 -13.71 -9.47
C LEU A 501 -25.48 -14.48 -10.09
N GLY A 502 -25.48 -14.69 -11.41
CA GLY A 502 -24.46 -15.51 -12.07
C GLY A 502 -23.05 -14.99 -11.87
N ILE A 503 -22.82 -13.72 -12.20
CA ILE A 503 -21.50 -13.07 -12.02
C ILE A 503 -21.16 -12.87 -10.54
N ALA A 504 -22.14 -12.55 -9.69
CA ALA A 504 -21.89 -12.37 -8.26
C ALA A 504 -21.37 -13.66 -7.60
N LYS A 505 -21.83 -14.83 -8.05
CA LYS A 505 -21.27 -16.12 -7.57
C LYS A 505 -19.81 -16.30 -7.99
N GLN A 506 -19.46 -15.92 -9.20
CA GLN A 506 -18.08 -15.99 -9.67
C GLN A 506 -17.19 -15.02 -8.88
N MET A 507 -17.65 -13.79 -8.69
CA MET A 507 -16.97 -12.79 -7.86
C MET A 507 -16.76 -13.29 -6.43
N PHE A 508 -17.78 -13.93 -5.84
CA PHE A 508 -17.69 -14.55 -4.51
C PHE A 508 -16.62 -15.64 -4.45
N PHE A 509 -16.57 -16.55 -5.42
CA PHE A 509 -15.62 -17.65 -5.37
C PHE A 509 -14.16 -17.22 -5.55
N VAL A 510 -13.88 -16.19 -6.36
CA VAL A 510 -12.51 -15.69 -6.51
C VAL A 510 -12.04 -14.91 -5.29
N ALA A 511 -12.94 -14.30 -4.52
CA ALA A 511 -12.63 -13.59 -3.29
C ALA A 511 -12.59 -14.52 -2.06
N LEU A 512 -13.23 -15.69 -2.11
CA LEU A 512 -13.49 -16.53 -0.94
C LEU A 512 -12.21 -16.96 -0.21
N GLY A 513 -11.16 -17.37 -0.92
CA GLY A 513 -9.89 -17.77 -0.32
C GLY A 513 -9.24 -16.62 0.47
N PRO A 514 -8.91 -15.49 -0.16
CA PRO A 514 -8.38 -14.31 0.53
C PRO A 514 -9.24 -13.84 1.70
N VAL A 515 -10.56 -13.75 1.53
CA VAL A 515 -11.48 -13.31 2.61
C VAL A 515 -11.46 -14.27 3.79
N VAL A 516 -11.48 -15.59 3.54
CA VAL A 516 -11.40 -16.60 4.62
C VAL A 516 -10.07 -16.51 5.35
N MET A 517 -8.96 -16.28 4.64
CA MET A 517 -7.64 -16.12 5.27
C MET A 517 -7.60 -14.87 6.17
N ILE A 518 -8.06 -13.72 5.66
CA ILE A 518 -8.15 -12.49 6.44
C ILE A 518 -9.01 -12.72 7.69
N ALA A 519 -10.24 -13.24 7.52
CA ALA A 519 -11.16 -13.45 8.62
C ALA A 519 -10.58 -14.43 9.67
N ALA A 520 -10.03 -15.56 9.23
CA ALA A 520 -9.43 -16.54 10.14
C ALA A 520 -8.25 -15.97 10.92
N GLN A 521 -7.38 -15.21 10.25
CA GLN A 521 -6.20 -14.61 10.87
C GLN A 521 -6.60 -13.57 11.92
N TYR A 522 -7.49 -12.64 11.58
CA TYR A 522 -7.91 -11.60 12.52
C TYR A 522 -8.81 -12.12 13.64
N ILE A 523 -9.69 -13.10 13.39
CA ILE A 523 -10.44 -13.76 14.47
C ILE A 523 -9.47 -14.40 15.47
N LYS A 524 -8.49 -15.18 15.00
CA LYS A 524 -7.47 -15.75 15.88
C LYS A 524 -6.72 -14.66 16.63
N PHE A 525 -6.27 -13.63 15.92
CA PHE A 525 -5.50 -12.53 16.50
C PHE A 525 -6.26 -11.80 17.62
N PHE A 526 -7.51 -11.41 17.40
CA PHE A 526 -8.31 -10.72 18.42
C PHE A 526 -8.66 -11.62 19.62
N VAL A 527 -8.76 -12.93 19.41
CA VAL A 527 -9.02 -13.88 20.51
C VAL A 527 -7.76 -14.21 21.31
N THR A 528 -6.62 -14.42 20.64
CA THR A 528 -5.42 -14.98 21.27
C THR A 528 -4.25 -14.01 21.37
N GLY A 529 -4.32 -12.83 20.74
CA GLY A 529 -3.20 -11.89 20.60
C GLY A 529 -2.11 -12.35 19.63
N LYS A 530 -2.27 -13.48 18.92
CA LYS A 530 -1.26 -14.07 18.04
C LYS A 530 -1.80 -14.39 16.65
N MET A 531 -1.04 -14.10 15.60
CA MET A 531 -1.30 -14.51 14.23
C MET A 531 -1.06 -16.03 14.03
N PHE A 532 -1.38 -16.59 12.86
CA PHE A 532 -1.16 -18.02 12.59
C PHE A 532 0.32 -18.41 12.52
N LEU A 533 1.15 -17.60 11.88
CA LEU A 533 2.60 -17.79 11.77
C LEU A 533 3.26 -16.45 12.15
N ASP A 534 3.17 -16.13 13.41
CA ASP A 534 3.65 -14.90 14.02
C ASP A 534 5.18 -14.79 13.96
N PRO A 535 5.78 -13.65 13.63
CA PRO A 535 5.17 -12.40 13.14
C PRO A 535 5.02 -12.32 11.60
N ILE A 536 5.63 -13.24 10.87
CA ILE A 536 5.83 -13.17 9.41
C ILE A 536 4.52 -13.10 8.63
N THR A 537 3.48 -13.82 9.07
CA THR A 537 2.19 -13.85 8.39
C THR A 537 1.33 -12.61 8.58
N GLY A 538 1.72 -11.70 9.46
CA GLY A 538 1.06 -10.40 9.58
C GLY A 538 1.10 -9.61 8.27
N ILE A 539 2.28 -9.43 7.68
CA ILE A 539 2.48 -8.75 6.38
C ILE A 539 1.71 -9.47 5.26
N MET A 540 1.81 -10.80 5.20
CA MET A 540 1.05 -11.59 4.23
C MET A 540 -0.46 -11.36 4.34
N GLY A 541 -0.97 -11.14 5.56
CA GLY A 541 -2.37 -10.80 5.81
C GLY A 541 -2.76 -9.45 5.21
N ILE A 542 -1.91 -8.44 5.34
CA ILE A 542 -2.14 -7.10 4.79
C ILE A 542 -2.21 -7.14 3.26
N TRP A 543 -1.33 -7.88 2.58
CA TRP A 543 -1.39 -8.03 1.12
C TRP A 543 -2.69 -8.65 0.61
N LEU A 544 -3.42 -9.38 1.44
CA LEU A 544 -4.69 -9.98 1.05
C LEU A 544 -5.85 -8.96 0.97
N PHE A 545 -5.76 -7.80 1.65
CA PHE A 545 -6.81 -6.78 1.58
C PHE A 545 -7.03 -6.27 0.16
N PRO A 546 -6.02 -5.75 -0.57
CA PRO A 546 -6.20 -5.35 -1.95
C PRO A 546 -6.61 -6.53 -2.85
N ILE A 547 -6.06 -7.73 -2.62
CA ILE A 547 -6.38 -8.91 -3.41
C ILE A 547 -7.85 -9.30 -3.28
N ALA A 548 -8.42 -9.25 -2.06
CA ALA A 548 -9.83 -9.57 -1.81
C ALA A 548 -10.80 -8.63 -2.55
N ILE A 549 -10.37 -7.43 -2.91
CA ILE A 549 -11.15 -6.45 -3.67
C ILE A 549 -10.89 -6.54 -5.17
N ILE A 550 -9.63 -6.62 -5.57
CA ILE A 550 -9.26 -6.56 -7.00
C ILE A 550 -9.69 -7.82 -7.76
N LEU A 551 -9.69 -8.99 -7.12
CA LEU A 551 -10.07 -10.23 -7.80
C LEU A 551 -11.56 -10.27 -8.22
N PRO A 552 -12.55 -9.99 -7.35
CA PRO A 552 -13.94 -9.92 -7.76
C PRO A 552 -14.20 -8.82 -8.79
N LEU A 553 -13.56 -7.65 -8.66
CA LEU A 553 -13.65 -6.57 -9.62
C LEU A 553 -13.11 -6.99 -11.00
N SER A 554 -11.95 -7.64 -11.02
CA SER A 554 -11.35 -8.20 -12.24
C SER A 554 -12.24 -9.23 -12.90
N SER A 555 -12.85 -10.12 -12.10
CA SER A 555 -13.81 -11.11 -12.60
C SER A 555 -15.02 -10.44 -13.28
N TYR A 556 -15.55 -9.36 -12.69
CA TYR A 556 -16.63 -8.58 -13.28
C TYR A 556 -16.22 -7.92 -14.60
N ILE A 557 -15.07 -7.25 -14.65
CA ILE A 557 -14.55 -6.59 -15.85
C ILE A 557 -14.32 -7.61 -16.98
N CYS A 558 -13.64 -8.73 -16.67
CA CYS A 558 -13.44 -9.82 -17.62
C CYS A 558 -14.77 -10.33 -18.20
N HIS A 559 -15.76 -10.52 -17.34
CA HIS A 559 -17.09 -10.98 -17.77
C HIS A 559 -17.80 -9.96 -18.69
N ARG A 560 -17.72 -8.67 -18.38
CA ARG A 560 -18.33 -7.62 -19.20
C ARG A 560 -17.69 -7.52 -20.58
N ILE A 561 -16.36 -7.64 -20.66
CA ILE A 561 -15.61 -7.66 -21.92
C ILE A 561 -15.93 -8.95 -22.70
N TYR A 562 -15.93 -10.11 -22.03
CA TYR A 562 -16.27 -11.38 -22.66
C TYR A 562 -17.65 -11.39 -23.31
N LYS A 563 -18.66 -10.83 -22.66
CA LYS A 563 -20.02 -10.70 -23.22
C LYS A 563 -20.10 -9.93 -24.55
N LYS A 564 -19.12 -9.07 -24.83
CA LYS A 564 -19.05 -8.26 -26.06
C LYS A 564 -18.12 -8.83 -27.12
N THR A 565 -17.30 -9.78 -26.75
CA THR A 565 -16.22 -10.25 -27.63
C THR A 565 -16.22 -11.77 -27.84
N ASN A 566 -16.89 -12.52 -26.98
CA ASN A 566 -16.72 -13.97 -26.85
C ASN A 566 -15.23 -14.36 -26.79
N ASN A 567 -14.43 -13.54 -26.10
CA ASN A 567 -12.99 -13.68 -26.02
C ASN A 567 -12.53 -13.44 -24.58
N PRO A 568 -12.14 -14.49 -23.85
CA PRO A 568 -11.74 -14.37 -22.44
C PRO A 568 -10.36 -13.74 -22.27
N TYR A 569 -9.53 -13.69 -23.32
CA TYR A 569 -8.14 -13.26 -23.21
C TYR A 569 -8.01 -11.74 -23.02
N ILE A 570 -8.87 -10.93 -23.66
CA ILE A 570 -8.77 -9.47 -23.57
C ILE A 570 -8.85 -9.01 -22.10
N GLY A 571 -9.90 -9.38 -21.38
CA GLY A 571 -10.07 -9.01 -19.99
C GLY A 571 -8.98 -9.59 -19.07
N GLY A 572 -8.57 -10.85 -19.32
CA GLY A 572 -7.50 -11.51 -18.56
C GLY A 572 -6.15 -10.80 -18.73
N ILE A 573 -5.80 -10.37 -19.95
CA ILE A 573 -4.56 -9.62 -20.20
C ILE A 573 -4.63 -8.24 -19.57
N VAL A 574 -5.73 -7.48 -19.78
CA VAL A 574 -5.90 -6.14 -19.18
C VAL A 574 -5.70 -6.18 -17.67
N MET A 575 -6.46 -7.05 -16.99
CA MET A 575 -6.43 -7.10 -15.53
C MET A 575 -5.13 -7.72 -14.99
N GLY A 576 -4.52 -8.65 -15.71
CA GLY A 576 -3.24 -9.22 -15.35
C GLY A 576 -2.10 -8.18 -15.39
N ILE A 577 -2.06 -7.34 -16.42
CA ILE A 577 -1.05 -6.27 -16.51
C ILE A 577 -1.31 -5.21 -15.42
N ILE A 578 -2.55 -4.77 -15.23
CA ILE A 578 -2.88 -3.78 -14.19
C ILE A 578 -2.48 -4.31 -12.81
N ALA A 579 -2.85 -5.54 -12.46
CA ALA A 579 -2.51 -6.12 -11.16
C ALA A 579 -1.00 -6.26 -10.95
N CYS A 580 -0.24 -6.58 -12.00
CA CYS A 580 1.21 -6.59 -11.96
C CYS A 580 1.78 -5.20 -11.70
N ILE A 581 1.34 -4.18 -12.45
CA ILE A 581 1.78 -2.79 -12.25
C ILE A 581 1.51 -2.35 -10.81
N LEU A 582 0.28 -2.54 -10.32
CA LEU A 582 -0.08 -2.17 -8.94
C LEU A 582 0.79 -2.86 -7.90
N THR A 583 1.21 -4.10 -8.12
CA THR A 583 2.07 -4.80 -7.17
C THR A 583 3.51 -4.31 -7.27
N VAL A 584 4.07 -4.24 -8.48
CA VAL A 584 5.48 -3.87 -8.69
C VAL A 584 5.80 -2.44 -8.26
N THR A 585 4.88 -1.50 -8.51
CA THR A 585 5.11 -0.07 -8.21
C THR A 585 4.85 0.32 -6.75
N ASN A 586 4.31 -0.58 -5.94
CA ASN A 586 3.98 -0.34 -4.53
C ASN A 586 4.64 -1.37 -3.59
N THR A 587 5.87 -1.76 -3.88
CA THR A 587 6.61 -2.71 -3.03
C THR A 587 8.11 -2.39 -3.03
N LEU A 588 8.81 -2.97 -2.07
CA LEU A 588 10.26 -2.88 -1.94
C LEU A 588 10.95 -3.65 -3.07
N THR A 589 11.95 -3.02 -3.70
CA THR A 589 12.88 -3.62 -4.65
C THR A 589 14.26 -3.71 -4.01
N GLY A 590 14.76 -4.93 -3.77
CA GLY A 590 16.08 -5.11 -3.15
C GLY A 590 16.33 -6.52 -2.71
#